data_053c69d0441ad7eb77e9a9bcca50f1e1
#
_entry.id   053c69d0441ad7eb77e9a9bcca50f1e1
#
_cell.length_a   1.000
_cell.length_b   1.000
_cell.length_c   1.000
_cell.angle_alpha   90.00
_cell.angle_beta   90.00
_cell.angle_gamma   90.00
#
_symmetry.space_group_name_H-M   'P 1'
#
loop_
_entity.id
_entity.type
_entity.pdbx_description
1 polymer ?
#
loop_
_entity_poly.entity_id
_entity_poly.type
_entity_poly.pdbx_seq_one_letter_code
_entity_poly.pdbx_strand_id
1 'polypeptide(L)'
;MQHGCRFLHAPVLGSTAQAADGSLLLFVGGNEEAFHRVEYILQTLGKKIWYFPSLEQAAIMKLMCNSMIAGLIASLVQALVLGKKAGIDPRTFLEVLSFSQLNAPTLQLKGTAIIERNFSPRFFVEHLLKDITLLVEAAASLGVPVPVIEEIQKLFIEAKNSGWEKEDYCAVVKVLEQKAGIEVR
;
A
#
# COMPACT_ATOMS: atom_id res chain seq x y z
N MET A 1 16.02 10.49 27.39
CA MET A 1 16.83 10.97 26.23
C MET A 1 18.23 11.25 26.76
N GLN A 2 19.15 10.28 26.58
CA GLN A 2 20.46 10.30 27.25
C GLN A 2 21.51 11.24 26.61
N HIS A 3 21.22 11.86 25.44
CA HIS A 3 22.22 12.63 24.70
C HIS A 3 21.72 13.97 24.13
N GLY A 4 20.63 14.54 24.65
CA GLY A 4 20.08 15.81 24.15
C GLY A 4 19.52 15.77 22.73
N CYS A 5 19.46 14.60 22.09
CA CYS A 5 18.91 14.41 20.75
C CYS A 5 17.38 14.39 20.80
N ARG A 6 16.76 15.02 19.82
CA ARG A 6 15.31 14.95 19.58
C ARG A 6 15.05 14.01 18.40
N PHE A 7 14.04 13.18 18.50
CA PHE A 7 13.66 12.22 17.45
C PHE A 7 12.34 12.65 16.79
N LEU A 8 12.31 12.57 15.46
CA LEU A 8 11.11 12.71 14.65
C LEU A 8 10.90 11.41 13.88
N HIS A 9 9.66 10.95 13.82
CA HIS A 9 9.25 9.85 12.95
C HIS A 9 8.59 10.43 11.72
N ALA A 10 9.15 10.16 10.53
CA ALA A 10 8.70 10.78 9.28
C ALA A 10 8.43 9.74 8.18
N PRO A 11 7.44 8.85 8.35
CA PRO A 11 7.04 7.95 7.28
C PRO A 11 6.52 8.71 6.06
N VAL A 12 6.71 8.09 4.89
CA VAL A 12 6.37 8.70 3.61
C VAL A 12 5.34 7.90 2.84
N LEU A 13 4.56 8.55 2.00
CA LEU A 13 3.70 7.94 1.00
C LEU A 13 4.14 8.39 -0.38
N GLY A 14 4.40 7.43 -1.24
CA GLY A 14 4.95 7.56 -2.57
C GLY A 14 5.82 6.35 -2.90
N SER A 15 6.33 6.31 -4.11
CA SER A 15 7.23 5.27 -4.60
C SER A 15 8.57 5.86 -5.03
N THR A 16 9.41 5.07 -5.67
CA THR A 16 10.72 5.49 -6.18
C THR A 16 10.64 6.71 -7.11
N ALA A 17 9.58 6.85 -7.90
CA ALA A 17 9.39 8.02 -8.77
C ALA A 17 9.22 9.31 -7.95
N GLN A 18 8.30 9.30 -6.96
CA GLN A 18 8.07 10.45 -6.09
C GLN A 18 9.28 10.74 -5.18
N ALA A 19 10.06 9.73 -4.83
CA ALA A 19 11.31 9.94 -4.09
C ALA A 19 12.37 10.63 -4.96
N ALA A 20 12.45 10.29 -6.25
CA ALA A 20 13.41 10.86 -7.18
C ALA A 20 13.11 12.32 -7.53
N ASP A 21 11.83 12.70 -7.61
CA ASP A 21 11.39 14.05 -7.99
C ASP A 21 11.02 14.95 -6.78
N GLY A 22 11.22 14.48 -5.54
CA GLY A 22 10.91 15.24 -4.33
C GLY A 22 9.41 15.46 -4.10
N SER A 23 8.55 14.60 -4.63
CA SER A 23 7.08 14.75 -4.52
C SER A 23 6.41 13.80 -3.52
N LEU A 24 7.17 13.24 -2.58
CA LEU A 24 6.63 12.41 -1.51
C LEU A 24 5.60 13.17 -0.66
N LEU A 25 4.70 12.41 -0.03
CA LEU A 25 3.84 12.92 1.04
C LEU A 25 4.47 12.48 2.37
N LEU A 26 4.74 13.42 3.27
CA LEU A 26 5.42 13.15 4.53
C LEU A 26 4.43 13.29 5.71
N PHE A 27 4.47 12.32 6.61
CA PHE A 27 3.73 12.33 7.88
C PHE A 27 4.75 12.44 9.00
N VAL A 28 4.90 13.62 9.62
CA VAL A 28 5.96 13.87 10.58
C VAL A 28 5.39 13.93 11.97
N GLY A 29 5.84 13.03 12.85
CA GLY A 29 5.42 12.98 14.24
C GLY A 29 6.55 13.25 15.22
N GLY A 30 6.23 13.88 16.35
CA GLY A 30 7.16 14.11 17.44
C GLY A 30 7.22 15.54 17.95
N ASN A 31 8.39 15.97 18.45
CA ASN A 31 8.55 17.28 19.06
C ASN A 31 8.42 18.41 18.03
N GLU A 32 7.51 19.36 18.28
CA GLU A 32 7.17 20.46 17.37
C GLU A 32 8.37 21.38 17.09
N GLU A 33 9.13 21.74 18.12
CA GLU A 33 10.33 22.59 17.94
C GLU A 33 11.38 21.89 17.07
N ALA A 34 11.55 20.56 17.25
CA ALA A 34 12.46 19.79 16.41
C ALA A 34 11.94 19.74 14.96
N PHE A 35 10.63 19.61 14.75
CA PHE A 35 10.01 19.65 13.44
C PHE A 35 10.30 20.97 12.73
N HIS A 36 10.03 22.11 13.34
CA HIS A 36 10.27 23.43 12.74
C HIS A 36 11.73 23.67 12.39
N ARG A 37 12.66 23.12 13.18
CA ARG A 37 14.10 23.24 12.90
C ARG A 37 14.55 22.51 11.64
N VAL A 38 13.85 21.45 11.21
CA VAL A 38 14.23 20.63 10.05
C VAL A 38 13.21 20.70 8.92
N GLU A 39 12.13 21.45 9.08
CA GLU A 39 11.03 21.55 8.11
C GLU A 39 11.53 21.92 6.70
N TYR A 40 12.50 22.84 6.61
CA TYR A 40 13.11 23.24 5.34
C TYR A 40 13.81 22.09 4.63
N ILE A 41 14.38 21.10 5.37
CA ILE A 41 14.96 19.89 4.81
C ILE A 41 13.85 18.98 4.31
N LEU A 42 12.80 18.79 5.12
CA LEU A 42 11.68 17.92 4.77
C LEU A 42 10.94 18.41 3.52
N GLN A 43 10.89 19.73 3.30
CA GLN A 43 10.30 20.35 2.11
C GLN A 43 11.05 20.02 0.82
N THR A 44 12.33 19.62 0.89
CA THR A 44 13.09 19.16 -0.29
C THR A 44 12.78 17.72 -0.67
N LEU A 45 12.20 16.93 0.26
CA LEU A 45 11.90 15.52 0.08
C LEU A 45 10.47 15.27 -0.42
N GLY A 46 9.57 16.22 -0.18
CA GLY A 46 8.17 15.99 -0.50
C GLY A 46 7.37 17.26 -0.77
N LYS A 47 6.32 17.09 -1.56
CA LYS A 47 5.42 18.19 -1.97
C LYS A 47 4.42 18.62 -0.89
N LYS A 48 4.21 17.76 0.14
CA LYS A 48 3.28 18.07 1.24
C LYS A 48 3.70 17.36 2.50
N ILE A 49 3.64 18.09 3.62
CA ILE A 49 3.98 17.61 4.96
C ILE A 49 2.76 17.78 5.85
N TRP A 50 2.46 16.76 6.64
CA TRP A 50 1.53 16.80 7.76
C TRP A 50 2.28 16.55 9.05
N TYR A 51 2.17 17.48 10.00
CA TYR A 51 2.72 17.33 11.33
C TYR A 51 1.70 16.70 12.27
N PHE A 52 2.18 15.82 13.14
CA PHE A 52 1.43 15.14 14.19
C PHE A 52 2.13 15.32 15.54
N PRO A 53 1.39 15.60 16.64
CA PRO A 53 2.00 15.79 17.97
C PRO A 53 2.74 14.56 18.50
N SER A 54 2.39 13.34 18.04
CA SER A 54 3.03 12.10 18.50
C SER A 54 3.63 11.28 17.34
N LEU A 55 4.63 10.48 17.70
CA LEU A 55 5.29 9.54 16.77
C LEU A 55 4.30 8.48 16.25
N GLU A 56 3.43 8.01 17.14
CA GLU A 56 2.42 6.99 16.88
C GLU A 56 1.39 7.46 15.87
N GLN A 57 0.93 8.72 15.98
CA GLN A 57 -0.05 9.27 15.02
C GLN A 57 0.50 9.31 13.59
N ALA A 58 1.76 9.71 13.41
CA ALA A 58 2.41 9.68 12.11
C ALA A 58 2.55 8.25 11.57
N ALA A 59 2.92 7.30 12.44
CA ALA A 59 2.99 5.89 12.08
C ALA A 59 1.62 5.34 11.66
N ILE A 60 0.58 5.58 12.47
CA ILE A 60 -0.79 5.11 12.19
C ILE A 60 -1.30 5.73 10.89
N MET A 61 -1.07 7.03 10.63
CA MET A 61 -1.47 7.66 9.36
C MET A 61 -0.88 6.91 8.16
N LYS A 62 0.39 6.53 8.22
CA LYS A 62 1.03 5.74 7.16
C LYS A 62 0.39 4.36 7.02
N LEU A 63 0.12 3.66 8.12
CA LEU A 63 -0.51 2.35 8.10
C LEU A 63 -1.93 2.41 7.55
N MET A 64 -2.71 3.45 7.89
CA MET A 64 -4.05 3.68 7.32
C MET A 64 -3.98 3.83 5.80
N CYS A 65 -3.03 4.63 5.27
CA CYS A 65 -2.86 4.75 3.82
C CYS A 65 -2.51 3.40 3.16
N ASN A 66 -1.63 2.62 3.78
CA ASN A 66 -1.24 1.32 3.24
C ASN A 66 -2.35 0.28 3.35
N SER A 67 -3.23 0.36 4.36
CA SER A 67 -4.43 -0.49 4.41
C SER A 67 -5.39 -0.21 3.26
N MET A 68 -5.54 1.06 2.87
CA MET A 68 -6.34 1.42 1.68
C MET A 68 -5.72 0.85 0.39
N ILE A 69 -4.39 0.89 0.27
CA ILE A 69 -3.69 0.27 -0.87
C ILE A 69 -3.96 -1.24 -0.90
N ALA A 70 -3.85 -1.91 0.25
CA ALA A 70 -4.13 -3.35 0.37
C ALA A 70 -5.58 -3.70 0.03
N GLY A 71 -6.54 -2.88 0.47
CA GLY A 71 -7.96 -3.03 0.14
C GLY A 71 -8.23 -2.87 -1.35
N LEU A 72 -7.67 -1.83 -1.97
CA LEU A 72 -7.82 -1.57 -3.40
C LEU A 72 -7.27 -2.72 -4.24
N ILE A 73 -6.07 -3.22 -3.94
CA ILE A 73 -5.49 -4.31 -4.71
C ILE A 73 -6.24 -5.64 -4.50
N ALA A 74 -6.64 -5.95 -3.27
CA ALA A 74 -7.42 -7.16 -3.00
C ALA A 74 -8.75 -7.17 -3.76
N SER A 75 -9.46 -6.03 -3.78
CA SER A 75 -10.71 -5.87 -4.55
C SER A 75 -10.48 -5.99 -6.05
N LEU A 76 -9.41 -5.37 -6.58
CA LEU A 76 -9.07 -5.44 -8.00
C LEU A 76 -8.77 -6.88 -8.43
N VAL A 77 -7.92 -7.60 -7.71
CA VAL A 77 -7.53 -8.96 -8.10
C VAL A 77 -8.70 -9.94 -8.04
N GLN A 78 -9.59 -9.80 -7.05
CA GLN A 78 -10.83 -10.60 -6.98
C GLN A 78 -11.72 -10.33 -8.21
N ALA A 79 -11.93 -9.07 -8.55
CA ALA A 79 -12.78 -8.68 -9.69
C ALA A 79 -12.18 -9.18 -11.01
N LEU A 80 -10.88 -9.04 -11.22
CA LEU A 80 -10.20 -9.52 -12.43
C LEU A 80 -10.29 -11.05 -12.58
N VAL A 81 -10.04 -11.81 -11.51
CA VAL A 81 -10.12 -13.27 -11.53
C VAL A 81 -11.56 -13.74 -11.76
N LEU A 82 -12.54 -13.13 -11.06
CA LEU A 82 -13.96 -13.43 -11.26
C LEU A 82 -14.40 -13.12 -12.70
N GLY A 83 -14.07 -11.91 -13.18
CA GLY A 83 -14.42 -11.49 -14.55
C GLY A 83 -13.81 -12.42 -15.61
N LYS A 84 -12.53 -12.74 -15.48
CA LYS A 84 -11.85 -13.68 -16.38
C LYS A 84 -12.50 -15.07 -16.38
N LYS A 85 -12.87 -15.58 -15.21
CA LYS A 85 -13.58 -16.86 -15.08
C LYS A 85 -14.97 -16.83 -15.72
N ALA A 86 -15.62 -15.67 -15.69
CA ALA A 86 -16.91 -15.42 -16.34
C ALA A 86 -16.81 -15.10 -17.85
N GLY A 87 -15.60 -15.12 -18.43
CA GLY A 87 -15.39 -14.82 -19.85
C GLY A 87 -15.29 -13.33 -20.19
N ILE A 88 -15.15 -12.45 -19.20
CA ILE A 88 -14.95 -11.01 -19.40
C ILE A 88 -13.47 -10.76 -19.65
N ASP A 89 -13.15 -9.97 -20.68
CA ASP A 89 -11.78 -9.51 -20.92
C ASP A 89 -11.34 -8.56 -19.79
N PRO A 90 -10.22 -8.85 -19.12
CA PRO A 90 -9.69 -7.97 -18.08
C PRO A 90 -9.43 -6.54 -18.54
N ARG A 91 -9.08 -6.32 -19.81
CA ARG A 91 -8.88 -4.97 -20.38
C ARG A 91 -10.19 -4.19 -20.43
N THR A 92 -11.27 -4.83 -20.84
CA THR A 92 -12.61 -4.24 -20.81
C THR A 92 -13.02 -3.82 -19.41
N PHE A 93 -12.70 -4.64 -18.39
CA PHE A 93 -12.98 -4.25 -17.00
C PHE A 93 -12.19 -3.01 -16.57
N LEU A 94 -10.89 -2.91 -16.90
CA LEU A 94 -10.09 -1.72 -16.61
C LEU A 94 -10.61 -0.48 -17.36
N GLU A 95 -11.06 -0.65 -18.60
CA GLU A 95 -11.68 0.43 -19.36
C GLU A 95 -12.96 0.94 -18.67
N VAL A 96 -13.87 0.05 -18.27
CA VAL A 96 -15.08 0.42 -17.51
C VAL A 96 -14.72 1.18 -16.23
N LEU A 97 -13.70 0.70 -15.48
CA LEU A 97 -13.22 1.41 -14.28
C LEU A 97 -12.74 2.81 -14.63
N SER A 98 -12.05 3.01 -15.76
CA SER A 98 -11.49 4.31 -16.15
C SER A 98 -12.54 5.38 -16.36
N PHE A 99 -13.75 5.02 -16.77
CA PHE A 99 -14.90 5.91 -16.96
C PHE A 99 -15.78 6.05 -15.72
N SER A 100 -15.49 5.30 -14.65
CA SER A 100 -16.29 5.29 -13.43
C SER A 100 -15.70 6.18 -12.33
N GLN A 101 -16.51 6.50 -11.33
CA GLN A 101 -16.06 7.17 -10.11
C GLN A 101 -15.17 6.28 -9.23
N LEU A 102 -15.08 4.97 -9.53
CA LEU A 102 -14.20 4.03 -8.84
C LEU A 102 -12.76 4.10 -9.35
N ASN A 103 -12.51 4.89 -10.40
CA ASN A 103 -11.17 4.98 -10.98
C ASN A 103 -10.16 5.56 -10.00
N ALA A 104 -9.05 4.85 -9.85
CA ALA A 104 -7.88 5.34 -9.12
C ALA A 104 -6.61 5.01 -9.94
N PRO A 105 -5.61 5.92 -9.99
CA PRO A 105 -4.40 5.69 -10.78
C PRO A 105 -3.69 4.36 -10.44
N THR A 106 -3.73 3.95 -9.17
CA THR A 106 -3.15 2.68 -8.74
C THR A 106 -3.88 1.46 -9.31
N LEU A 107 -5.21 1.52 -9.50
CA LEU A 107 -5.97 0.41 -10.10
C LEU A 107 -5.61 0.22 -11.58
N GLN A 108 -5.49 1.31 -12.34
CA GLN A 108 -5.07 1.25 -13.74
C GLN A 108 -3.64 0.71 -13.87
N LEU A 109 -2.71 1.26 -13.07
CA LEU A 109 -1.31 0.84 -13.09
C LEU A 109 -1.14 -0.64 -12.74
N LYS A 110 -1.80 -1.10 -11.68
CA LYS A 110 -1.67 -2.49 -11.21
C LYS A 110 -2.48 -3.47 -12.04
N GLY A 111 -3.64 -3.08 -12.52
CA GLY A 111 -4.44 -3.88 -13.43
C GLY A 111 -3.68 -4.15 -14.74
N THR A 112 -3.08 -3.12 -15.34
CA THR A 112 -2.23 -3.28 -16.53
C THR A 112 -1.04 -4.19 -16.24
N ALA A 113 -0.33 -3.99 -15.13
CA ALA A 113 0.80 -4.82 -14.74
C ALA A 113 0.42 -6.30 -14.57
N ILE A 114 -0.76 -6.59 -13.99
CA ILE A 114 -1.29 -7.95 -13.85
C ILE A 114 -1.56 -8.58 -15.21
N ILE A 115 -2.25 -7.87 -16.11
CA ILE A 115 -2.58 -8.36 -17.45
C ILE A 115 -1.32 -8.63 -18.27
N GLU A 116 -0.31 -7.78 -18.14
CA GLU A 116 0.99 -7.90 -18.82
C GLU A 116 1.96 -8.86 -18.12
N ARG A 117 1.56 -9.45 -16.99
CA ARG A 117 2.40 -10.34 -16.16
C ARG A 117 3.70 -9.67 -15.69
N ASN A 118 3.68 -8.36 -15.53
CA ASN A 118 4.83 -7.59 -15.05
C ASN A 118 4.73 -7.36 -13.54
N PHE A 119 5.38 -8.22 -12.78
CA PHE A 119 5.44 -8.16 -11.31
C PHE A 119 6.77 -7.56 -10.80
N SER A 120 7.46 -6.79 -11.64
CA SER A 120 8.66 -6.04 -11.21
C SER A 120 8.32 -5.11 -10.04
N PRO A 121 9.00 -5.22 -8.90
CA PRO A 121 8.52 -4.61 -7.67
C PRO A 121 8.74 -3.09 -7.65
N ARG A 122 7.67 -2.35 -7.43
CA ARG A 122 7.69 -0.96 -6.95
C ARG A 122 7.44 -0.91 -5.44
N PHE A 123 6.77 -1.93 -4.92
CA PHE A 123 6.56 -2.17 -3.50
C PHE A 123 6.33 -3.68 -3.31
N PHE A 124 7.17 -4.34 -2.52
CA PHE A 124 7.18 -5.79 -2.37
C PHE A 124 5.95 -6.31 -1.63
N VAL A 125 5.51 -7.54 -1.96
CA VAL A 125 4.49 -8.28 -1.18
C VAL A 125 4.85 -8.31 0.30
N GLU A 126 6.10 -8.65 0.66
CA GLU A 126 6.54 -8.74 2.06
C GLU A 126 6.47 -7.40 2.79
N HIS A 127 6.73 -6.27 2.10
CA HIS A 127 6.70 -4.96 2.72
C HIS A 127 5.26 -4.53 3.03
N LEU A 128 4.32 -4.77 2.10
CA LEU A 128 2.91 -4.47 2.34
C LEU A 128 2.34 -5.40 3.41
N LEU A 129 2.70 -6.70 3.41
CA LEU A 129 2.32 -7.64 4.47
C LEU A 129 2.80 -7.18 5.85
N LYS A 130 4.05 -6.70 5.95
CA LYS A 130 4.58 -6.13 7.20
C LYS A 130 3.72 -4.95 7.67
N ASP A 131 3.36 -4.04 6.76
CA ASP A 131 2.56 -2.86 7.12
C ASP A 131 1.11 -3.25 7.51
N ILE A 132 0.52 -4.24 6.85
CA ILE A 132 -0.77 -4.82 7.24
C ILE A 132 -0.68 -5.43 8.65
N THR A 133 0.38 -6.18 8.95
CA THR A 133 0.58 -6.81 10.26
C THR A 133 0.68 -5.76 11.36
N LEU A 134 1.49 -4.71 11.14
CA LEU A 134 1.62 -3.60 12.08
C LEU A 134 0.28 -2.85 12.28
N LEU A 135 -0.54 -2.72 11.24
CA LEU A 135 -1.87 -2.11 11.35
C LEU A 135 -2.80 -2.97 12.24
N VAL A 136 -2.82 -4.29 12.03
CA VAL A 136 -3.64 -5.21 12.83
C VAL A 136 -3.22 -5.14 14.30
N GLU A 137 -1.91 -5.14 14.58
CA GLU A 137 -1.38 -4.99 15.94
C GLU A 137 -1.77 -3.64 16.58
N ALA A 138 -1.64 -2.54 15.83
CA ALA A 138 -2.03 -1.21 16.29
C ALA A 138 -3.55 -1.12 16.55
N ALA A 139 -4.38 -1.69 15.66
CA ALA A 139 -5.82 -1.74 15.82
C ALA A 139 -6.21 -2.52 17.09
N ALA A 140 -5.59 -3.67 17.33
CA ALA A 140 -5.81 -4.48 18.53
C ALA A 140 -5.44 -3.69 19.81
N SER A 141 -4.34 -2.95 19.81
CA SER A 141 -3.92 -2.13 20.95
C SER A 141 -4.89 -0.98 21.25
N LEU A 142 -5.61 -0.50 20.22
CA LEU A 142 -6.62 0.55 20.31
C LEU A 142 -8.05 0.00 20.53
N GLY A 143 -8.23 -1.32 20.55
CA GLY A 143 -9.54 -1.95 20.66
C GLY A 143 -10.43 -1.76 19.42
N VAL A 144 -9.85 -1.54 18.24
CA VAL A 144 -10.59 -1.33 16.98
C VAL A 144 -10.62 -2.63 16.17
N PRO A 145 -11.79 -3.20 15.84
CA PRO A 145 -11.87 -4.36 14.98
C PRO A 145 -11.59 -3.99 13.53
N VAL A 146 -10.76 -4.80 12.84
CA VAL A 146 -10.35 -4.57 11.44
C VAL A 146 -10.52 -5.84 10.58
N PRO A 147 -11.73 -6.48 10.57
CA PRO A 147 -11.91 -7.80 9.96
C PRO A 147 -11.58 -7.84 8.47
N VAL A 148 -11.80 -6.77 7.72
CA VAL A 148 -11.49 -6.71 6.28
C VAL A 148 -10.00 -6.84 6.04
N ILE A 149 -9.19 -6.11 6.81
CA ILE A 149 -7.74 -6.14 6.62
C ILE A 149 -7.11 -7.45 7.15
N GLU A 150 -7.72 -8.08 8.15
CA GLU A 150 -7.32 -9.40 8.64
C GLU A 150 -7.50 -10.48 7.56
N GLU A 151 -8.60 -10.44 6.80
CA GLU A 151 -8.78 -11.35 5.66
C GLU A 151 -7.79 -11.05 4.51
N ILE A 152 -7.52 -9.78 4.24
CA ILE A 152 -6.50 -9.38 3.26
C ILE A 152 -5.11 -9.85 3.70
N GLN A 153 -4.81 -9.78 5.00
CA GLN A 153 -3.53 -10.28 5.54
C GLN A 153 -3.30 -11.76 5.18
N LYS A 154 -4.33 -12.60 5.29
CA LYS A 154 -4.25 -14.02 4.94
C LYS A 154 -3.86 -14.22 3.47
N LEU A 155 -4.43 -13.42 2.55
CA LEU A 155 -4.08 -13.45 1.14
C LEU A 155 -2.59 -13.12 0.90
N PHE A 156 -2.07 -12.10 1.61
CA PHE A 156 -0.67 -11.72 1.51
C PHE A 156 0.28 -12.75 2.15
N ILE A 157 -0.13 -13.38 3.25
CA ILE A 157 0.62 -14.50 3.87
C ILE A 157 0.73 -15.67 2.88
N GLU A 158 -0.36 -16.01 2.21
CA GLU A 158 -0.38 -17.07 1.21
C GLU A 158 0.53 -16.75 0.01
N ALA A 159 0.50 -15.51 -0.49
CA ALA A 159 1.41 -15.05 -1.54
C ALA A 159 2.88 -15.17 -1.13
N LYS A 160 3.23 -14.77 0.10
CA LYS A 160 4.57 -14.92 0.65
C LYS A 160 4.98 -16.40 0.74
N ASN A 161 4.11 -17.27 1.27
CA ASN A 161 4.38 -18.70 1.41
C ASN A 161 4.52 -19.42 0.06
N SER A 162 3.99 -18.83 -1.01
CA SER A 162 4.13 -19.31 -2.38
C SER A 162 5.41 -18.83 -3.08
N GLY A 163 6.27 -18.08 -2.40
CA GLY A 163 7.57 -17.61 -2.92
C GLY A 163 7.50 -16.31 -3.73
N TRP A 164 6.41 -15.52 -3.59
CA TRP A 164 6.25 -14.24 -4.32
C TRP A 164 6.52 -13.01 -3.46
N GLU A 165 7.18 -13.19 -2.31
CA GLU A 165 7.45 -12.12 -1.33
C GLU A 165 8.28 -10.96 -1.91
N LYS A 166 9.14 -11.25 -2.90
CA LYS A 166 10.02 -10.29 -3.57
C LYS A 166 9.43 -9.72 -4.85
N GLU A 167 8.22 -10.09 -5.20
CA GLU A 167 7.50 -9.50 -6.33
C GLU A 167 6.69 -8.27 -5.88
N ASP A 168 6.19 -7.51 -6.86
CA ASP A 168 5.27 -6.41 -6.59
C ASP A 168 4.00 -6.91 -5.88
N TYR A 169 3.46 -6.11 -4.97
CA TYR A 169 2.30 -6.50 -4.17
C TYR A 169 1.06 -6.89 -5.00
N CYS A 170 0.98 -6.52 -6.29
CA CYS A 170 -0.09 -7.00 -7.16
C CYS A 170 0.04 -8.48 -7.52
N ALA A 171 1.19 -9.11 -7.24
CA ALA A 171 1.39 -10.55 -7.43
C ALA A 171 0.47 -11.41 -6.56
N VAL A 172 -0.24 -10.84 -5.58
CA VAL A 172 -1.31 -11.54 -4.84
C VAL A 172 -2.42 -12.06 -5.74
N VAL A 173 -2.56 -11.55 -6.97
CA VAL A 173 -3.48 -12.10 -7.98
C VAL A 173 -3.23 -13.59 -8.22
N LYS A 174 -1.96 -14.01 -8.23
CA LYS A 174 -1.54 -15.40 -8.49
C LYS A 174 -2.13 -16.39 -7.49
N VAL A 175 -2.37 -15.97 -6.24
CA VAL A 175 -3.05 -16.80 -5.23
C VAL A 175 -4.46 -17.16 -5.69
N LEU A 176 -5.21 -16.16 -6.14
CA LEU A 176 -6.58 -16.36 -6.58
C LEU A 176 -6.65 -17.07 -7.94
N GLU A 177 -5.70 -16.80 -8.85
CA GLU A 177 -5.55 -17.50 -10.12
C GLU A 177 -5.33 -19.00 -9.91
N GLN A 178 -4.43 -19.39 -9.01
CA GLN A 178 -4.18 -20.80 -8.69
C GLN A 178 -5.44 -21.47 -8.14
N LYS A 179 -6.16 -20.83 -7.21
CA LYS A 179 -7.41 -21.37 -6.66
C LYS A 179 -8.53 -21.48 -7.70
N ALA A 180 -8.59 -20.55 -8.64
CA ALA A 180 -9.61 -20.54 -9.69
C ALA A 180 -9.25 -21.40 -10.92
N GLY A 181 -7.99 -21.84 -11.05
CA GLY A 181 -7.50 -22.59 -12.21
C GLY A 181 -7.54 -21.76 -13.49
N ILE A 182 -7.22 -20.47 -13.41
CA ILE A 182 -7.17 -19.53 -14.55
C ILE A 182 -5.95 -18.61 -14.43
N GLU A 183 -5.66 -17.88 -15.50
CA GLU A 183 -4.68 -16.80 -15.50
C GLU A 183 -5.29 -15.52 -16.09
N VAL A 184 -5.09 -14.39 -15.44
CA VAL A 184 -5.53 -13.06 -15.90
C VAL A 184 -4.52 -12.52 -16.91
N ARG A 185 -4.95 -12.52 -18.19
CA ARG A 185 -4.21 -11.94 -19.32
C ARG A 185 -5.16 -11.21 -20.26
#